data_d0f19eef5fd1a9060f37d0e1a2ac6fc7
#
_entry.id   d0f19eef5fd1a9060f37d0e1a2ac6fc7
#
_cell.length_a   1.000
_cell.length_b   1.000
_cell.length_c   1.000
_cell.angle_alpha   90.00
_cell.angle_beta   90.00
_cell.angle_gamma   90.00
#
_symmetry.space_group_name_H-M   'P 1'
#
loop_
_entity.id
_entity.type
_entity.pdbx_description
1 polymer ?
#
loop_
_entity_poly.entity_id
_entity_poly.type
_entity_poly.pdbx_seq_one_letter_code
_entity_poly.pdbx_strand_id
1 'polypeptide(L)'
;MFLPNSTLSRKETVRRIRYLKPTSSFRSGYAYDNILYMAAGQLIEEVSGKTWEQYIHDHVFGPLGMKSSTNTDKEFQANPNHARPHSRNDGPVHGMGTQAPLDENATIAQNAAPAGGLAISANDMSQWLLTQLGRGKIPGSEKRLFSKEQSEQMWTGAVITPVPQYPPEFAAAQPHYDLYALGWDLSDYRGAQVVGHDGAVLGSQATVALLPEKNVGIFIASNSEDGEIIRGLLYELLDHYLGHPQAHWPEKWHAFKVARLNAAAKAVRTAEAKPTKIGPSLPLANYVGDYTDPWYGTIKVRQAGHNLAIEFPHSTGMEGPLTHYQYDTFRMNPSLDWVEPAYVTFSIGADGKVNRITMKPVSPRADFSWDYQDLLFTPAAASK
;
A
#
# COMPACT_ATOMS: atom_id res chain seq x y z
N MET A 1 -1.74 -7.78 -6.84
CA MET A 1 -0.74 -8.80 -6.46
C MET A 1 -0.10 -8.50 -5.11
N PHE A 2 -0.14 -7.26 -4.67
CA PHE A 2 0.20 -6.83 -3.32
C PHE A 2 -1.02 -6.91 -2.39
N LEU A 3 -2.15 -6.39 -2.82
CA LEU A 3 -3.46 -6.49 -2.16
C LEU A 3 -4.50 -7.11 -3.11
N PRO A 4 -5.43 -7.91 -2.61
CA PRO A 4 -5.45 -8.64 -1.36
C PRO A 4 -4.52 -9.86 -1.40
N ASN A 5 -4.63 -10.76 -0.41
CA ASN A 5 -3.83 -11.98 -0.32
C ASN A 5 -3.75 -12.73 -1.65
N SER A 6 -2.52 -12.97 -2.11
CA SER A 6 -2.25 -13.65 -3.37
C SER A 6 -1.88 -15.12 -3.16
N THR A 7 -2.40 -16.00 -4.03
CA THR A 7 -2.01 -17.41 -4.07
C THR A 7 -0.68 -17.65 -4.80
N LEU A 8 -0.11 -16.61 -5.42
CA LEU A 8 1.17 -16.72 -6.12
C LEU A 8 2.34 -16.65 -5.13
N SER A 9 3.39 -17.43 -5.38
CA SER A 9 4.64 -17.30 -4.63
C SER A 9 5.34 -15.97 -4.94
N ARG A 10 6.22 -15.50 -4.02
CA ARG A 10 7.08 -14.33 -4.24
C ARG A 10 7.88 -14.48 -5.54
N LYS A 11 8.52 -15.62 -5.72
CA LYS A 11 9.30 -15.93 -6.95
C LYS A 11 8.47 -15.81 -8.22
N GLU A 12 7.25 -16.35 -8.23
CA GLU A 12 6.38 -16.27 -9.41
C GLU A 12 5.89 -14.82 -9.65
N THR A 13 5.53 -14.09 -8.58
CA THR A 13 5.16 -12.68 -8.69
C THR A 13 6.30 -11.86 -9.28
N VAL A 14 7.52 -12.01 -8.75
CA VAL A 14 8.71 -11.32 -9.25
C VAL A 14 9.02 -11.71 -10.70
N ARG A 15 8.88 -12.98 -11.06
CA ARG A 15 9.06 -13.43 -12.44
C ARG A 15 8.09 -12.74 -13.41
N ARG A 16 6.87 -12.43 -12.98
CA ARG A 16 5.83 -11.80 -13.80
C ARG A 16 6.00 -10.29 -13.97
N ILE A 17 6.81 -9.60 -13.18
CA ILE A 17 7.11 -8.16 -13.33
C ILE A 17 7.49 -7.82 -14.78
N ARG A 18 8.15 -8.72 -15.50
CA ARG A 18 8.52 -8.57 -16.91
C ARG A 18 7.36 -8.26 -17.86
N TYR A 19 6.14 -8.54 -17.47
CA TYR A 19 4.94 -8.27 -18.26
C TYR A 19 4.33 -6.89 -17.99
N LEU A 20 4.74 -6.21 -16.91
CA LEU A 20 4.34 -4.84 -16.67
C LEU A 20 5.05 -3.90 -17.63
N LYS A 21 4.30 -2.95 -18.17
CA LYS A 21 4.86 -1.90 -19.02
C LYS A 21 5.37 -0.77 -18.15
N PRO A 22 6.62 -0.30 -18.35
CA PRO A 22 7.10 0.90 -17.67
C PRO A 22 6.19 2.10 -17.96
N THR A 23 5.83 2.84 -16.93
CA THR A 23 5.02 4.06 -17.04
C THR A 23 5.84 5.26 -17.50
N SER A 24 7.16 5.19 -17.35
CA SER A 24 8.13 6.22 -17.73
C SER A 24 9.42 5.58 -18.22
N SER A 25 10.34 6.37 -18.75
CA SER A 25 11.67 5.90 -19.12
C SER A 25 12.44 5.41 -17.89
N PHE A 26 13.29 4.41 -18.05
CA PHE A 26 14.08 3.83 -16.98
C PHE A 26 14.91 4.90 -16.25
N ARG A 27 14.79 4.98 -14.93
CA ARG A 27 15.47 5.96 -14.05
C ARG A 27 15.18 7.44 -14.39
N SER A 28 14.06 7.75 -15.04
CA SER A 28 13.72 9.12 -15.41
C SER A 28 12.91 9.88 -14.35
N GLY A 29 12.44 9.21 -13.29
CA GLY A 29 11.63 9.82 -12.25
C GLY A 29 11.33 8.87 -11.11
N TYR A 30 10.62 9.40 -10.12
CA TYR A 30 10.14 8.63 -8.98
C TYR A 30 8.91 7.80 -9.37
N ALA A 31 8.94 6.53 -9.00
CA ALA A 31 7.82 5.60 -9.12
C ALA A 31 7.91 4.59 -7.97
N TYR A 32 7.19 4.87 -6.88
CA TYR A 32 7.12 3.95 -5.74
C TYR A 32 6.34 2.70 -6.12
N ASP A 33 6.90 1.53 -5.77
CA ASP A 33 6.28 0.25 -6.08
C ASP A 33 6.62 -0.80 -5.00
N ASN A 34 5.61 -1.27 -4.29
CA ASN A 34 5.73 -2.32 -3.29
C ASN A 34 6.25 -3.65 -3.88
N ILE A 35 5.93 -3.94 -5.14
CA ILE A 35 6.35 -5.19 -5.80
C ILE A 35 7.86 -5.23 -6.02
N LEU A 36 8.51 -4.08 -6.16
CA LEU A 36 9.98 -4.02 -6.25
C LEU A 36 10.66 -4.37 -4.93
N TYR A 37 10.02 -4.13 -3.77
CA TYR A 37 10.51 -4.66 -2.49
C TYR A 37 10.36 -6.18 -2.38
N MET A 38 9.33 -6.75 -3.02
CA MET A 38 9.22 -8.22 -3.15
C MET A 38 10.39 -8.76 -3.98
N ALA A 39 10.79 -8.06 -5.04
CA ALA A 39 11.96 -8.43 -5.85
C ALA A 39 13.27 -8.36 -5.03
N ALA A 40 13.43 -7.33 -4.18
CA ALA A 40 14.56 -7.23 -3.26
C ALA A 40 14.56 -8.40 -2.24
N GLY A 41 13.38 -8.76 -1.70
CA GLY A 41 13.23 -9.92 -0.82
C GLY A 41 13.61 -11.23 -1.53
N GLN A 42 13.16 -11.42 -2.77
CA GLN A 42 13.54 -12.60 -3.57
C GLN A 42 15.04 -12.64 -3.85
N LEU A 43 15.67 -11.48 -4.10
CA LEU A 43 17.12 -11.40 -4.27
C LEU A 43 17.87 -11.86 -3.02
N ILE A 44 17.40 -11.45 -1.83
CA ILE A 44 17.98 -11.92 -0.56
C ILE A 44 17.89 -13.46 -0.46
N GLU A 45 16.77 -14.06 -0.86
CA GLU A 45 16.62 -15.52 -0.86
C GLU A 45 17.61 -16.21 -1.81
N GLU A 46 17.73 -15.72 -3.03
CA GLU A 46 18.62 -16.31 -4.04
C GLU A 46 20.11 -16.19 -3.65
N VAL A 47 20.50 -15.11 -2.98
CA VAL A 47 21.90 -14.87 -2.59
C VAL A 47 22.25 -15.58 -1.27
N SER A 48 21.33 -15.59 -0.31
CA SER A 48 21.60 -16.13 1.04
C SER A 48 21.31 -17.63 1.17
N GLY A 49 20.47 -18.19 0.30
CA GLY A 49 19.93 -19.55 0.43
C GLY A 49 18.93 -19.71 1.59
N LYS A 50 18.49 -18.62 2.23
CA LYS A 50 17.49 -18.59 3.29
C LYS A 50 16.22 -17.95 2.78
N THR A 51 15.06 -18.23 3.38
CA THR A 51 13.88 -17.41 3.14
C THR A 51 14.12 -15.98 3.63
N TRP A 52 13.42 -14.99 3.06
CA TRP A 52 13.53 -13.61 3.52
C TRP A 52 13.18 -13.48 5.01
N GLU A 53 12.17 -14.21 5.46
CA GLU A 53 11.72 -14.24 6.85
C GLU A 53 12.83 -14.74 7.80
N GLN A 54 13.49 -15.84 7.45
CA GLN A 54 14.62 -16.37 8.21
C GLN A 54 15.81 -15.40 8.20
N TYR A 55 16.08 -14.78 7.04
CA TYR A 55 17.16 -13.83 6.91
C TYR A 55 16.96 -12.61 7.83
N ILE A 56 15.77 -12.02 7.84
CA ILE A 56 15.43 -10.87 8.71
C ILE A 56 15.53 -11.27 10.18
N HIS A 57 15.01 -12.45 10.56
CA HIS A 57 15.13 -12.94 11.92
C HIS A 57 16.60 -13.06 12.35
N ASP A 58 17.43 -13.73 11.55
CA ASP A 58 18.82 -14.03 11.91
C ASP A 58 19.75 -12.81 11.86
N HIS A 59 19.47 -11.87 10.95
CA HIS A 59 20.38 -10.75 10.66
C HIS A 59 19.88 -9.39 11.15
N VAL A 60 18.60 -9.30 11.56
CA VAL A 60 18.04 -8.05 12.10
C VAL A 60 17.46 -8.26 13.49
N PHE A 61 16.42 -9.08 13.63
CA PHE A 61 15.72 -9.25 14.90
C PHE A 61 16.61 -9.83 15.99
N GLY A 62 17.32 -10.91 15.69
CA GLY A 62 18.22 -11.58 16.64
C GLY A 62 19.33 -10.66 17.15
N PRO A 63 20.17 -10.08 16.29
CA PRO A 63 21.24 -9.17 16.70
C PRO A 63 20.79 -7.94 17.47
N LEU A 64 19.60 -7.40 17.18
CA LEU A 64 19.02 -6.23 17.86
C LEU A 64 18.20 -6.60 19.10
N GLY A 65 17.99 -7.89 19.38
CA GLY A 65 17.17 -8.36 20.49
C GLY A 65 15.69 -8.01 20.35
N MET A 66 15.18 -7.90 19.14
CA MET A 66 13.78 -7.56 18.79
C MET A 66 12.88 -8.80 18.99
N LYS A 67 12.59 -9.14 20.23
CA LYS A 67 11.93 -10.42 20.62
C LYS A 67 10.42 -10.41 20.42
N SER A 68 9.79 -9.25 20.28
CA SER A 68 8.35 -9.09 20.08
C SER A 68 7.99 -8.82 18.63
N SER A 69 8.99 -8.83 17.73
CA SER A 69 8.80 -8.59 16.31
C SER A 69 8.54 -9.89 15.57
N THR A 70 7.63 -9.84 14.59
CA THR A 70 7.30 -10.97 13.72
C THR A 70 7.30 -10.54 12.25
N ASN A 71 7.50 -11.48 11.35
CA ASN A 71 7.48 -11.24 9.90
C ASN A 71 6.71 -12.32 9.12
N THR A 72 5.89 -13.07 9.83
CA THR A 72 4.94 -14.02 9.25
C THR A 72 3.55 -13.83 9.87
N ASP A 73 2.50 -14.01 9.07
CA ASP A 73 1.11 -13.96 9.56
C ASP A 73 0.89 -14.98 10.68
N LYS A 74 1.48 -16.16 10.57
CA LYS A 74 1.37 -17.21 11.58
C LYS A 74 1.91 -16.78 12.94
N GLU A 75 3.07 -16.12 12.98
CA GLU A 75 3.66 -15.62 14.23
C GLU A 75 2.86 -14.44 14.77
N PHE A 76 2.41 -13.54 13.90
CA PHE A 76 1.56 -12.42 14.27
C PHE A 76 0.28 -12.89 14.95
N GLN A 77 -0.45 -13.80 14.33
CA GLN A 77 -1.71 -14.35 14.86
C GLN A 77 -1.50 -15.17 16.15
N ALA A 78 -0.37 -15.84 16.29
CA ALA A 78 -0.03 -16.61 17.50
C ALA A 78 0.35 -15.71 18.70
N ASN A 79 0.67 -14.44 18.48
CA ASN A 79 1.05 -13.52 19.56
C ASN A 79 -0.20 -12.97 20.25
N PRO A 80 -0.47 -13.30 21.54
CA PRO A 80 -1.66 -12.82 22.24
C PRO A 80 -1.68 -11.30 22.46
N ASN A 81 -0.55 -10.62 22.29
CA ASN A 81 -0.39 -9.17 22.44
C ASN A 81 -0.19 -8.49 21.08
N HIS A 82 -0.91 -8.92 20.05
CA HIS A 82 -0.93 -8.20 18.78
C HIS A 82 -2.05 -7.14 18.75
N ALA A 83 -1.82 -6.03 18.08
CA ALA A 83 -2.82 -5.00 17.87
C ALA A 83 -3.80 -5.46 16.77
N ARG A 84 -5.11 -5.39 17.05
CA ARG A 84 -6.14 -5.68 16.05
C ARG A 84 -6.32 -4.50 15.11
N PRO A 85 -6.18 -4.64 13.79
CA PRO A 85 -6.39 -3.56 12.82
C PRO A 85 -7.85 -3.07 12.80
N HIS A 86 -8.05 -1.78 12.54
CA HIS A 86 -9.38 -1.16 12.46
C HIS A 86 -9.49 -0.25 11.24
N SER A 87 -10.65 -0.28 10.60
CA SER A 87 -10.97 0.59 9.47
C SER A 87 -12.39 1.13 9.53
N ARG A 88 -12.76 1.95 8.53
CA ARG A 88 -14.10 2.52 8.34
C ARG A 88 -14.55 2.22 6.92
N ASN A 89 -15.29 1.10 6.75
CA ASN A 89 -15.66 0.57 5.44
C ASN A 89 -17.16 0.75 5.12
N ASP A 90 -18.00 1.07 6.10
CA ASP A 90 -19.45 1.18 5.96
C ASP A 90 -19.93 2.55 5.46
N GLY A 91 -19.02 3.47 5.17
CA GLY A 91 -19.32 4.80 4.64
C GLY A 91 -19.33 4.87 3.10
N PRO A 92 -19.65 6.05 2.55
CA PRO A 92 -19.72 6.26 1.10
C PRO A 92 -18.36 6.16 0.38
N VAL A 93 -17.27 6.31 1.11
CA VAL A 93 -15.90 6.07 0.66
C VAL A 93 -15.10 5.49 1.82
N HIS A 94 -14.08 4.71 1.52
CA HIS A 94 -13.17 4.15 2.50
C HIS A 94 -12.58 5.26 3.42
N GLY A 95 -12.56 5.00 4.71
CA GLY A 95 -12.16 5.97 5.74
C GLY A 95 -13.31 6.81 6.31
N MET A 96 -14.55 6.65 5.81
CA MET A 96 -15.78 7.22 6.39
C MET A 96 -16.63 6.11 7.00
N GLY A 97 -17.45 6.48 7.99
CA GLY A 97 -18.36 5.56 8.67
C GLY A 97 -17.89 5.16 10.07
N THR A 98 -18.34 4.03 10.54
CA THR A 98 -18.05 3.51 11.88
C THR A 98 -16.69 2.83 11.89
N GLN A 99 -15.86 3.16 12.89
CA GLN A 99 -14.61 2.43 13.08
C GLN A 99 -14.90 1.04 13.64
N ALA A 100 -14.46 0.01 12.93
CA ALA A 100 -14.63 -1.38 13.30
C ALA A 100 -13.34 -2.17 13.12
N PRO A 101 -13.13 -3.23 13.93
CA PRO A 101 -12.01 -4.14 13.69
C PRO A 101 -12.18 -4.82 12.34
N LEU A 102 -11.06 -4.92 11.60
CA LEU A 102 -11.01 -5.69 10.36
C LEU A 102 -11.08 -7.19 10.62
N ASP A 103 -11.51 -7.92 9.59
CA ASP A 103 -11.39 -9.37 9.54
C ASP A 103 -9.93 -9.81 9.71
N GLU A 104 -9.71 -10.94 10.36
CA GLU A 104 -8.36 -11.48 10.62
C GLU A 104 -7.60 -11.84 9.33
N ASN A 105 -8.32 -12.02 8.22
CA ASN A 105 -7.76 -12.28 6.90
C ASN A 105 -7.44 -11.00 6.11
N ALA A 106 -7.78 -9.82 6.63
CA ALA A 106 -7.45 -8.54 6.03
C ALA A 106 -5.95 -8.22 6.25
N THR A 107 -5.08 -8.99 5.64
CA THR A 107 -3.62 -8.84 5.69
C THR A 107 -3.06 -8.66 4.29
N ILE A 108 -1.85 -8.14 4.20
CA ILE A 108 -1.10 -8.23 2.95
C ILE A 108 -0.69 -9.68 2.71
N ALA A 109 -0.52 -10.08 1.46
CA ALA A 109 -0.07 -11.42 1.15
C ALA A 109 1.32 -11.72 1.75
N GLN A 110 1.54 -12.93 2.27
CA GLN A 110 2.85 -13.34 2.82
C GLN A 110 3.98 -13.19 1.77
N ASN A 111 3.69 -13.39 0.48
CA ASN A 111 4.66 -13.14 -0.59
C ASN A 111 5.12 -11.68 -0.65
N ALA A 112 4.29 -10.74 -0.18
CA ALA A 112 4.55 -9.30 -0.14
C ALA A 112 5.22 -8.83 1.19
N ALA A 113 5.52 -9.73 2.11
CA ALA A 113 6.12 -9.40 3.40
C ALA A 113 7.36 -8.48 3.32
N PRO A 114 8.26 -8.57 2.32
CA PRO A 114 9.37 -7.63 2.19
C PRO A 114 8.96 -6.16 2.00
N ALA A 115 7.74 -5.90 1.56
CA ALA A 115 7.22 -4.56 1.33
C ALA A 115 6.44 -3.97 2.52
N GLY A 116 6.01 -4.79 3.51
CA GLY A 116 5.20 -4.27 4.61
C GLY A 116 4.77 -5.31 5.65
N GLY A 117 5.28 -6.54 5.60
CA GLY A 117 4.86 -7.66 6.46
C GLY A 117 5.59 -7.75 7.80
N LEU A 118 6.15 -6.66 8.32
CA LEU A 118 6.75 -6.64 9.65
C LEU A 118 5.73 -6.14 10.69
N ALA A 119 5.53 -6.92 11.75
CA ALA A 119 4.82 -6.46 12.94
C ALA A 119 5.84 -6.21 14.05
N ILE A 120 5.90 -4.98 14.56
CA ILE A 120 6.98 -4.53 15.43
C ILE A 120 6.40 -3.80 16.65
N SER A 121 6.90 -4.10 17.84
CA SER A 121 6.58 -3.35 19.06
C SER A 121 7.37 -2.04 19.13
N ALA A 122 6.89 -1.07 19.90
CA ALA A 122 7.61 0.20 20.11
C ALA A 122 9.00 -0.02 20.73
N ASN A 123 9.13 -0.99 21.66
CA ASN A 123 10.42 -1.32 22.26
C ASN A 123 11.40 -1.86 21.23
N ASP A 124 10.96 -2.75 20.36
CA ASP A 124 11.82 -3.34 19.33
C ASP A 124 12.18 -2.30 18.26
N MET A 125 11.22 -1.45 17.86
CA MET A 125 11.49 -0.35 16.93
C MET A 125 12.52 0.64 17.50
N SER A 126 12.54 0.87 18.82
CA SER A 126 13.55 1.72 19.42
C SER A 126 14.97 1.21 19.21
N GLN A 127 15.19 -0.11 19.20
CA GLN A 127 16.49 -0.72 18.91
C GLN A 127 16.92 -0.45 17.46
N TRP A 128 15.97 -0.53 16.52
CA TRP A 128 16.21 -0.18 15.12
C TRP A 128 16.56 1.30 14.96
N LEU A 129 15.78 2.22 15.57
CA LEU A 129 16.02 3.66 15.46
C LEU A 129 17.38 4.05 16.08
N LEU A 130 17.74 3.51 17.23
CA LEU A 130 19.04 3.73 17.84
C LEU A 130 20.19 3.20 16.98
N THR A 131 19.99 2.04 16.32
CA THR A 131 20.95 1.48 15.37
C THR A 131 21.13 2.37 14.16
N GLN A 132 20.06 2.94 13.63
CA GLN A 132 20.09 3.88 12.51
C GLN A 132 20.83 5.18 12.88
N LEU A 133 20.49 5.80 14.04
CA LEU A 133 21.19 6.98 14.55
C LEU A 133 22.67 6.68 14.83
N GLY A 134 22.98 5.48 15.34
CA GLY A 134 24.33 4.97 15.56
C GLY A 134 25.08 4.55 14.30
N ARG A 135 24.51 4.83 13.11
CA ARG A 135 25.10 4.47 11.81
C ARG A 135 25.47 2.98 11.72
N GLY A 136 24.56 2.12 12.19
CA GLY A 136 24.71 0.67 12.21
C GLY A 136 25.28 0.09 13.50
N LYS A 137 25.71 0.91 14.48
CA LYS A 137 26.17 0.41 15.78
C LYS A 137 25.01 -0.16 16.57
N ILE A 138 25.14 -1.40 17.04
CA ILE A 138 24.11 -2.05 17.88
C ILE A 138 24.10 -1.41 19.26
N PRO A 139 22.94 -0.95 19.80
CA PRO A 139 22.87 -0.34 21.10
C PRO A 139 23.51 -1.20 22.22
N GLY A 140 24.32 -0.59 23.06
CA GLY A 140 25.02 -1.30 24.15
C GLY A 140 26.13 -2.24 23.71
N SER A 141 26.57 -2.19 22.45
CA SER A 141 27.60 -3.10 21.90
C SER A 141 28.63 -2.35 21.04
N GLU A 142 29.81 -2.91 20.91
CA GLU A 142 30.80 -2.45 19.93
C GLU A 142 30.58 -3.05 18.51
N LYS A 143 29.65 -3.99 18.38
CA LYS A 143 29.29 -4.61 17.10
C LYS A 143 28.42 -3.69 16.26
N ARG A 144 28.44 -3.93 14.96
CA ARG A 144 27.60 -3.25 13.99
C ARG A 144 26.72 -4.24 13.26
N LEU A 145 25.47 -3.85 13.00
CA LEU A 145 24.54 -4.57 12.15
C LEU A 145 24.93 -4.43 10.67
N PHE A 146 25.36 -3.21 10.30
CA PHE A 146 25.90 -2.87 8.99
C PHE A 146 26.99 -1.80 9.16
N SER A 147 27.83 -1.60 8.14
CA SER A 147 28.94 -0.66 8.21
C SER A 147 28.46 0.80 8.16
N LYS A 148 29.33 1.73 8.53
CA LYS A 148 29.04 3.17 8.44
C LYS A 148 28.82 3.59 6.99
N GLU A 149 29.62 3.06 6.09
CA GLU A 149 29.52 3.31 4.64
C GLU A 149 28.17 2.85 4.09
N GLN A 150 27.65 1.69 4.52
CA GLN A 150 26.34 1.24 4.14
C GLN A 150 25.23 2.15 4.69
N SER A 151 25.38 2.66 5.93
CA SER A 151 24.46 3.65 6.48
C SER A 151 24.45 4.95 5.66
N GLU A 152 25.61 5.41 5.22
CA GLU A 152 25.74 6.59 4.37
C GLU A 152 25.05 6.38 3.02
N GLN A 153 25.24 5.21 2.42
CA GLN A 153 24.52 4.85 1.19
C GLN A 153 23.00 4.81 1.37
N MET A 154 22.51 4.20 2.47
CA MET A 154 21.08 4.15 2.75
C MET A 154 20.43 5.53 2.87
N TRP A 155 21.17 6.55 3.30
CA TRP A 155 20.70 7.91 3.49
C TRP A 155 21.19 8.87 2.38
N THR A 156 21.63 8.33 1.26
CA THR A 156 21.98 9.13 0.06
C THR A 156 20.77 9.16 -0.88
N GLY A 157 20.25 10.34 -1.20
CA GLY A 157 19.12 10.49 -2.11
C GLY A 157 19.43 9.90 -3.48
N ALA A 158 18.68 8.88 -3.87
CA ALA A 158 18.85 8.17 -5.13
C ALA A 158 17.90 8.70 -6.22
N VAL A 159 16.73 9.20 -5.83
CA VAL A 159 15.72 9.73 -6.74
C VAL A 159 15.11 11.00 -6.14
N ILE A 160 14.88 12.01 -6.98
CA ILE A 160 14.13 13.21 -6.61
C ILE A 160 12.65 12.86 -6.65
N THR A 161 11.94 13.12 -5.55
CA THR A 161 10.49 12.97 -5.46
C THR A 161 9.79 14.32 -5.64
N PRO A 162 8.55 14.35 -6.12
CA PRO A 162 7.80 15.60 -6.18
C PRO A 162 7.56 16.15 -4.77
N VAL A 163 8.03 17.36 -4.51
CA VAL A 163 7.76 18.04 -3.23
C VAL A 163 6.26 18.26 -3.08
N PRO A 164 5.61 17.74 -2.03
CA PRO A 164 4.19 17.93 -1.82
C PRO A 164 3.86 19.40 -1.64
N GLN A 165 2.77 19.84 -2.28
CA GLN A 165 2.28 21.22 -2.14
C GLN A 165 1.22 21.24 -1.03
N TYR A 166 1.54 21.87 0.07
CA TYR A 166 0.64 21.98 1.20
C TYR A 166 -0.26 23.22 1.11
N PRO A 167 -1.50 23.14 1.63
CA PRO A 167 -2.35 24.31 1.80
C PRO A 167 -1.69 25.37 2.72
N PRO A 168 -2.09 26.65 2.64
CA PRO A 168 -1.48 27.73 3.41
C PRO A 168 -1.40 27.49 4.92
N GLU A 169 -2.40 26.81 5.50
CA GLU A 169 -2.44 26.47 6.92
C GLU A 169 -1.34 25.47 7.34
N PHE A 170 -0.71 24.80 6.39
CA PHE A 170 0.42 23.90 6.58
C PHE A 170 1.75 24.47 6.09
N ALA A 171 1.82 25.75 5.73
CA ALA A 171 3.02 26.37 5.17
C ALA A 171 4.27 26.18 6.04
N ALA A 172 4.11 26.13 7.38
CA ALA A 172 5.22 25.88 8.29
C ALA A 172 5.81 24.47 8.21
N ALA A 173 5.06 23.52 7.64
CA ALA A 173 5.51 22.14 7.42
C ALA A 173 5.92 21.87 5.97
N GLN A 174 5.87 22.88 5.09
CA GLN A 174 6.24 22.76 3.68
C GLN A 174 7.71 22.40 3.55
N PRO A 175 8.07 21.21 3.02
CA PRO A 175 9.47 20.88 2.79
C PRO A 175 10.02 21.65 1.59
N HIS A 176 11.33 21.89 1.58
CA HIS A 176 12.04 22.52 0.47
C HIS A 176 12.55 21.50 -0.54
N TYR A 177 12.80 20.28 -0.10
CA TYR A 177 13.20 19.17 -0.95
C TYR A 177 12.57 17.87 -0.46
N ASP A 178 12.48 16.91 -1.37
CA ASP A 178 12.04 15.56 -1.08
C ASP A 178 12.79 14.59 -1.98
N LEU A 179 13.44 13.59 -1.39
CA LEU A 179 14.27 12.61 -2.08
C LEU A 179 13.93 11.21 -1.54
N TYR A 180 13.99 10.21 -2.38
CA TYR A 180 13.93 8.82 -1.96
C TYR A 180 15.32 8.18 -2.02
N ALA A 181 15.70 7.49 -0.96
CA ALA A 181 16.96 6.78 -0.82
C ALA A 181 16.74 5.25 -0.82
N LEU A 182 17.55 4.49 -0.11
CA LEU A 182 17.37 3.03 -0.02
C LEU A 182 16.39 2.69 1.14
N GLY A 183 15.10 2.82 0.89
CA GLY A 183 14.04 2.59 1.88
C GLY A 183 13.84 3.74 2.88
N TRP A 184 14.33 4.93 2.55
CA TRP A 184 14.19 6.12 3.36
C TRP A 184 13.77 7.32 2.52
N ASP A 185 12.81 8.10 3.01
CA ASP A 185 12.53 9.44 2.56
C ASP A 185 13.49 10.41 3.23
N LEU A 186 14.05 11.33 2.44
CA LEU A 186 14.90 12.41 2.92
C LEU A 186 14.25 13.74 2.59
N SER A 187 13.90 14.49 3.61
CA SER A 187 13.27 15.80 3.46
C SER A 187 13.78 16.76 4.50
N ASP A 188 13.25 17.97 4.51
CA ASP A 188 13.45 18.88 5.62
C ASP A 188 12.13 19.27 6.29
N TYR A 189 12.22 19.54 7.55
CA TYR A 189 11.15 20.16 8.33
C TYR A 189 11.70 21.41 9.02
N ARG A 190 11.20 22.58 8.61
CA ARG A 190 11.65 23.89 9.12
C ARG A 190 13.18 24.05 9.06
N GLY A 191 13.82 23.52 8.00
CA GLY A 191 15.26 23.58 7.76
C GLY A 191 16.09 22.51 8.47
N ALA A 192 15.51 21.66 9.32
CA ALA A 192 16.18 20.50 9.90
C ALA A 192 16.00 19.27 8.99
N GLN A 193 17.06 18.50 8.76
CA GLN A 193 16.96 17.26 8.01
C GLN A 193 16.09 16.24 8.75
N VAL A 194 15.14 15.64 8.03
CA VAL A 194 14.34 14.50 8.47
C VAL A 194 14.65 13.30 7.58
N VAL A 195 14.95 12.17 8.20
CA VAL A 195 15.08 10.87 7.54
C VAL A 195 13.98 9.99 8.07
N GLY A 196 13.04 9.57 7.22
CA GLY A 196 11.86 8.86 7.68
C GLY A 196 11.29 7.89 6.65
N HIS A 197 10.22 7.23 7.03
CA HIS A 197 9.36 6.47 6.12
C HIS A 197 8.00 6.24 6.79
N ASP A 198 6.95 6.35 6.00
CA ASP A 198 5.59 6.03 6.42
C ASP A 198 5.25 4.57 6.07
N GLY A 199 4.36 3.96 6.82
CA GLY A 199 3.81 2.64 6.54
C GLY A 199 2.29 2.66 6.66
N ALA A 200 1.63 2.03 5.68
CA ALA A 200 0.20 1.83 5.68
C ALA A 200 -0.12 0.41 5.20
N VAL A 201 -0.78 -0.34 6.03
CA VAL A 201 -1.38 -1.62 5.68
C VAL A 201 -2.83 -1.61 6.16
N LEU A 202 -3.62 -2.57 5.69
CA LEU A 202 -5.05 -2.63 6.04
C LEU A 202 -5.26 -2.48 7.55
N GLY A 203 -5.99 -1.44 7.95
CA GLY A 203 -6.35 -1.17 9.34
C GLY A 203 -5.22 -0.70 10.25
N SER A 204 -4.03 -0.41 9.72
CA SER A 204 -2.88 0.03 10.51
C SER A 204 -2.03 1.05 9.79
N GLN A 205 -1.46 1.98 10.56
CA GLN A 205 -0.57 3.03 10.06
C GLN A 205 0.64 3.16 10.98
N ALA A 206 1.79 3.45 10.41
CA ALA A 206 3.01 3.71 11.16
C ALA A 206 3.86 4.77 10.50
N THR A 207 4.69 5.45 11.27
CA THR A 207 5.74 6.34 10.75
C THR A 207 6.99 6.24 11.61
N VAL A 208 8.12 6.34 10.97
CA VAL A 208 9.42 6.56 11.61
C VAL A 208 10.00 7.87 11.12
N ALA A 209 10.60 8.64 12.01
CA ALA A 209 11.36 9.82 11.65
C ALA A 209 12.61 9.94 12.53
N LEU A 210 13.71 10.30 11.91
CA LEU A 210 14.97 10.57 12.57
C LEU A 210 15.31 12.04 12.36
N LEU A 211 15.72 12.70 13.44
CA LEU A 211 16.38 14.01 13.44
C LEU A 211 17.88 13.77 13.74
N PRO A 212 18.73 13.52 12.74
CA PRO A 212 20.12 13.14 12.97
C PRO A 212 20.92 14.18 13.77
N GLU A 213 20.69 15.47 13.51
CA GLU A 213 21.34 16.58 14.18
C GLU A 213 20.98 16.71 15.68
N LYS A 214 19.80 16.18 16.05
CA LYS A 214 19.32 16.13 17.45
C LYS A 214 19.55 14.77 18.09
N ASN A 215 20.03 13.79 17.35
CA ASN A 215 20.12 12.38 17.79
C ASN A 215 18.80 11.85 18.36
N VAL A 216 17.69 12.16 17.68
CA VAL A 216 16.33 11.77 18.06
C VAL A 216 15.74 10.86 17.01
N GLY A 217 15.12 9.76 17.46
CA GLY A 217 14.30 8.88 16.62
C GLY A 217 12.88 8.83 17.17
N ILE A 218 11.91 8.96 16.29
CA ILE A 218 10.47 8.95 16.58
C ILE A 218 9.84 7.77 15.87
N PHE A 219 9.03 7.01 16.59
CA PHE A 219 8.16 5.99 16.03
C PHE A 219 6.74 6.20 16.55
N ILE A 220 5.79 6.24 15.63
CA ILE A 220 4.36 6.33 15.96
C ILE A 220 3.67 5.24 15.15
N ALA A 221 2.84 4.44 15.81
CA ALA A 221 2.00 3.44 15.16
C ALA A 221 0.59 3.49 15.72
N SER A 222 -0.39 3.17 14.89
CA SER A 222 -1.79 3.06 15.23
C SER A 222 -2.39 1.82 14.57
N ASN A 223 -3.28 1.15 15.28
CA ASN A 223 -4.13 0.09 14.74
C ASN A 223 -5.42 0.68 14.13
N SER A 224 -5.29 1.78 13.43
CA SER A 224 -6.34 2.48 12.69
C SER A 224 -5.76 3.08 11.42
N GLU A 225 -6.56 3.21 10.37
CA GLU A 225 -6.18 3.83 9.09
C GLU A 225 -6.18 5.37 9.14
N ASP A 226 -6.13 5.95 10.33
CA ASP A 226 -6.13 7.40 10.54
C ASP A 226 -4.71 8.00 10.43
N GLY A 227 -4.10 7.93 9.25
CA GLY A 227 -2.73 8.41 9.00
C GLY A 227 -2.52 9.89 9.28
N GLU A 228 -3.58 10.69 9.16
CA GLU A 228 -3.52 12.13 9.45
C GLU A 228 -3.26 12.43 10.94
N ILE A 229 -3.76 11.59 11.87
CA ILE A 229 -3.44 11.76 13.30
C ILE A 229 -1.98 11.44 13.57
N ILE A 230 -1.44 10.39 12.94
CA ILE A 230 -0.02 10.03 13.06
C ILE A 230 0.87 11.16 12.57
N ARG A 231 0.53 11.75 11.42
CA ARG A 231 1.25 12.88 10.85
C ARG A 231 1.15 14.13 11.72
N GLY A 232 -0.02 14.40 12.28
CA GLY A 232 -0.22 15.47 13.25
C GLY A 232 0.66 15.30 14.47
N LEU A 233 0.68 14.11 15.08
CA LEU A 233 1.54 13.80 16.22
C LEU A 233 3.02 13.89 15.88
N LEU A 234 3.43 13.40 14.70
CA LEU A 234 4.81 13.52 14.25
C LEU A 234 5.25 14.99 14.20
N TYR A 235 4.45 15.86 13.60
CA TYR A 235 4.82 17.28 13.49
C TYR A 235 4.82 18.00 14.83
N GLU A 236 3.94 17.65 15.77
CA GLU A 236 4.02 18.16 17.16
C GLU A 236 5.33 17.75 17.85
N LEU A 237 5.76 16.49 17.65
CA LEU A 237 7.03 16.00 18.21
C LEU A 237 8.23 16.65 17.53
N LEU A 238 8.20 16.84 16.21
CA LEU A 238 9.26 17.56 15.50
C LEU A 238 9.38 19.00 15.99
N ASP A 239 8.27 19.72 16.14
CA ASP A 239 8.26 21.08 16.71
C ASP A 239 8.86 21.09 18.13
N HIS A 240 8.47 20.13 18.97
CA HIS A 240 9.00 20.03 20.33
C HIS A 240 10.53 19.86 20.36
N TYR A 241 11.07 18.88 19.62
CA TYR A 241 12.51 18.60 19.61
C TYR A 241 13.34 19.67 18.90
N LEU A 242 12.74 20.41 18.00
CA LEU A 242 13.39 21.55 17.31
C LEU A 242 13.22 22.88 18.04
N GLY A 243 12.41 22.92 19.10
CA GLY A 243 12.19 24.12 19.92
C GLY A 243 11.23 25.13 19.27
N HIS A 244 10.33 24.68 18.42
CA HIS A 244 9.27 25.51 17.83
C HIS A 244 8.03 25.56 18.71
N PRO A 245 7.22 26.64 18.65
CA PRO A 245 5.92 26.70 19.29
C PRO A 245 4.98 25.61 18.78
N GLN A 246 4.10 25.12 19.64
CA GLN A 246 3.03 24.20 19.23
C GLN A 246 2.14 24.84 18.16
N ALA A 247 1.88 24.09 17.10
CA ALA A 247 1.10 24.55 15.97
C ALA A 247 -0.27 23.86 15.81
N HIS A 248 -0.65 23.03 16.81
CA HIS A 248 -1.91 22.26 16.81
C HIS A 248 -2.07 21.40 15.55
N TRP A 249 -1.03 20.68 15.21
CA TRP A 249 -0.97 19.83 14.01
C TRP A 249 -2.04 18.74 13.95
N PRO A 250 -2.36 18.03 15.06
CA PRO A 250 -3.41 17.01 15.05
C PRO A 250 -4.76 17.57 14.59
N GLU A 251 -5.17 18.73 15.10
CA GLU A 251 -6.44 19.38 14.74
C GLU A 251 -6.46 19.82 13.30
N LYS A 252 -5.36 20.38 12.78
CA LYS A 252 -5.23 20.79 11.38
C LYS A 252 -5.33 19.58 10.44
N TRP A 253 -4.60 18.51 10.74
CA TRP A 253 -4.62 17.30 9.93
C TRP A 253 -5.99 16.61 9.98
N HIS A 254 -6.67 16.63 11.14
CA HIS A 254 -8.04 16.13 11.24
C HIS A 254 -8.99 16.93 10.35
N ALA A 255 -8.96 18.25 10.39
CA ALA A 255 -9.79 19.12 9.54
C ALA A 255 -9.51 18.85 8.04
N PHE A 256 -8.25 18.71 7.66
CA PHE A 256 -7.84 18.37 6.30
C PHE A 256 -8.39 17.01 5.85
N LYS A 257 -8.29 15.98 6.72
CA LYS A 257 -8.88 14.66 6.47
C LYS A 257 -10.37 14.76 6.18
N VAL A 258 -11.12 15.42 7.08
CA VAL A 258 -12.57 15.57 6.94
C VAL A 258 -12.94 16.25 5.62
N ALA A 259 -12.23 17.31 5.25
CA ALA A 259 -12.45 18.02 3.98
C ALA A 259 -12.20 17.09 2.77
N ARG A 260 -11.10 16.35 2.77
CA ARG A 260 -10.74 15.38 1.71
C ARG A 260 -11.79 14.28 1.56
N LEU A 261 -12.22 13.68 2.67
CA LEU A 261 -13.24 12.61 2.67
C LEU A 261 -14.57 13.12 2.13
N ASN A 262 -15.02 14.29 2.57
CA ASN A 262 -16.24 14.93 2.07
C ASN A 262 -16.18 15.23 0.57
N ALA A 263 -15.04 15.71 0.08
CA ALA A 263 -14.82 15.93 -1.35
C ALA A 263 -14.89 14.63 -2.15
N ALA A 264 -14.26 13.57 -1.68
CA ALA A 264 -14.31 12.25 -2.31
C ALA A 264 -15.72 11.66 -2.34
N ALA A 265 -16.45 11.71 -1.22
CA ALA A 265 -17.83 11.25 -1.14
C ALA A 265 -18.76 12.04 -2.08
N LYS A 266 -18.54 13.35 -2.21
CA LYS A 266 -19.26 14.17 -3.18
C LYS A 266 -18.95 13.74 -4.62
N ALA A 267 -17.69 13.46 -4.94
CA ALA A 267 -17.27 13.01 -6.27
C ALA A 267 -17.92 11.67 -6.63
N VAL A 268 -17.94 10.70 -5.72
CA VAL A 268 -18.60 9.40 -5.92
C VAL A 268 -20.09 9.58 -6.17
N ARG A 269 -20.80 10.32 -5.31
CA ARG A 269 -22.24 10.61 -5.51
C ARG A 269 -22.52 11.31 -6.85
N THR A 270 -21.66 12.23 -7.27
CA THR A 270 -21.83 12.94 -8.56
C THR A 270 -21.63 11.97 -9.73
N ALA A 271 -20.71 11.06 -9.65
CA ALA A 271 -20.48 10.03 -10.66
C ALA A 271 -21.66 9.04 -10.73
N GLU A 272 -22.15 8.58 -9.59
CA GLU A 272 -23.30 7.65 -9.51
C GLU A 272 -24.63 8.27 -9.96
N ALA A 273 -24.80 9.57 -9.82
CA ALA A 273 -25.98 10.27 -10.29
C ALA A 273 -26.06 10.44 -11.83
N LYS A 274 -25.01 10.09 -12.55
CA LYS A 274 -24.89 10.31 -14.01
C LYS A 274 -24.90 9.05 -14.90
N PRO A 275 -25.19 7.81 -14.43
CA PRO A 275 -25.24 6.69 -15.34
C PRO A 275 -26.33 6.96 -16.39
N THR A 276 -25.99 6.79 -17.66
CA THR A 276 -26.99 6.79 -18.72
C THR A 276 -27.87 5.54 -18.56
N LYS A 277 -29.18 5.65 -18.86
CA LYS A 277 -30.06 4.47 -18.83
C LYS A 277 -29.83 3.53 -20.03
N ILE A 278 -28.69 3.63 -20.69
CA ILE A 278 -28.30 2.79 -21.82
C ILE A 278 -27.77 1.48 -21.27
N GLY A 279 -28.41 0.40 -21.62
CA GLY A 279 -28.03 -0.98 -21.28
C GLY A 279 -26.75 -1.44 -21.96
N PRO A 280 -26.26 -2.63 -21.63
CA PRO A 280 -25.12 -3.23 -22.27
C PRO A 280 -25.42 -3.52 -23.77
N SER A 281 -24.39 -3.40 -24.60
CA SER A 281 -24.52 -3.59 -26.05
C SER A 281 -24.84 -5.03 -26.45
N LEU A 282 -24.50 -6.00 -25.60
CA LEU A 282 -24.67 -7.42 -25.84
C LEU A 282 -25.57 -8.06 -24.76
N PRO A 283 -26.24 -9.19 -25.06
CA PRO A 283 -26.82 -10.06 -24.04
C PRO A 283 -25.77 -10.47 -23.01
N LEU A 284 -26.13 -10.59 -21.72
CA LEU A 284 -25.19 -10.89 -20.62
C LEU A 284 -24.36 -12.16 -20.87
N ALA A 285 -24.93 -13.16 -21.51
CA ALA A 285 -24.22 -14.39 -21.85
C ALA A 285 -22.98 -14.18 -22.74
N ASN A 286 -22.93 -13.08 -23.48
CA ASN A 286 -21.82 -12.77 -24.39
C ASN A 286 -20.61 -12.12 -23.68
N TYR A 287 -20.76 -11.72 -22.42
CA TYR A 287 -19.67 -11.25 -21.55
C TYR A 287 -19.04 -12.40 -20.75
N VAL A 288 -19.71 -13.55 -20.67
CA VAL A 288 -19.24 -14.73 -19.94
C VAL A 288 -18.02 -15.31 -20.64
N GLY A 289 -16.99 -15.63 -19.85
CA GLY A 289 -15.78 -16.24 -20.38
C GLY A 289 -14.63 -16.19 -19.38
N ASP A 290 -13.53 -16.82 -19.79
CA ASP A 290 -12.25 -16.70 -19.12
C ASP A 290 -11.43 -15.64 -19.87
N TYR A 291 -10.80 -14.72 -19.10
CA TYR A 291 -10.01 -13.64 -19.65
C TYR A 291 -8.65 -13.64 -18.97
N THR A 292 -7.58 -13.40 -19.72
CA THR A 292 -6.22 -13.52 -19.22
C THR A 292 -5.43 -12.23 -19.40
N ASP A 293 -4.63 -11.94 -18.42
CA ASP A 293 -3.60 -10.90 -18.40
C ASP A 293 -2.25 -11.56 -18.11
N PRO A 294 -1.16 -11.24 -18.82
CA PRO A 294 0.13 -11.89 -18.61
C PRO A 294 0.72 -11.65 -17.22
N TRP A 295 0.43 -10.48 -16.61
CA TRP A 295 0.88 -10.16 -15.27
C TRP A 295 0.04 -10.87 -14.21
N TYR A 296 -1.28 -10.65 -14.21
CA TYR A 296 -2.16 -11.19 -13.19
C TYR A 296 -2.43 -12.70 -13.38
N GLY A 297 -2.72 -13.11 -14.60
CA GLY A 297 -3.24 -14.45 -14.93
C GLY A 297 -4.68 -14.40 -15.40
N THR A 298 -5.45 -15.44 -15.16
CA THR A 298 -6.81 -15.60 -15.68
C THR A 298 -7.85 -15.20 -14.62
N ILE A 299 -8.80 -14.38 -15.03
CA ILE A 299 -10.04 -14.10 -14.30
C ILE A 299 -11.20 -14.82 -15.00
N LYS A 300 -12.30 -15.00 -14.26
CA LYS A 300 -13.49 -15.66 -14.78
C LYS A 300 -14.69 -14.74 -14.66
N VAL A 301 -15.41 -14.53 -15.76
CA VAL A 301 -16.70 -13.86 -15.75
C VAL A 301 -17.78 -14.93 -15.95
N ARG A 302 -18.75 -14.97 -15.06
CA ARG A 302 -19.82 -15.96 -15.05
C ARG A 302 -21.18 -15.27 -14.94
N GLN A 303 -22.21 -15.92 -15.46
CA GLN A 303 -23.59 -15.46 -15.26
C GLN A 303 -24.10 -15.95 -13.90
N ALA A 304 -24.62 -15.03 -13.12
CA ALA A 304 -25.21 -15.28 -11.78
C ALA A 304 -26.65 -14.75 -11.77
N GLY A 305 -27.60 -15.59 -12.14
CA GLY A 305 -29.00 -15.20 -12.32
C GLY A 305 -29.18 -14.16 -13.42
N HIS A 306 -29.70 -13.00 -13.06
CA HIS A 306 -29.88 -11.85 -13.96
C HIS A 306 -28.68 -10.90 -14.02
N ASN A 307 -27.58 -11.22 -13.37
CA ASN A 307 -26.36 -10.43 -13.31
C ASN A 307 -25.15 -11.24 -13.79
N LEU A 308 -24.02 -10.56 -13.87
CA LEU A 308 -22.70 -11.18 -14.01
C LEU A 308 -22.02 -11.25 -12.64
N ALA A 309 -21.05 -12.13 -12.51
CA ALA A 309 -20.10 -12.19 -11.42
C ALA A 309 -18.68 -12.32 -11.98
N ILE A 310 -17.69 -11.83 -11.25
CA ILE A 310 -16.29 -11.92 -11.59
C ILE A 310 -15.52 -12.64 -10.48
N GLU A 311 -14.57 -13.48 -10.85
CA GLU A 311 -13.69 -14.21 -9.95
C GLU A 311 -12.24 -13.92 -10.28
N PHE A 312 -11.46 -13.69 -9.22
CA PHE A 312 -10.01 -13.47 -9.28
C PHE A 312 -9.28 -14.62 -8.57
N PRO A 313 -8.96 -15.73 -9.25
CA PRO A 313 -8.43 -16.95 -8.60
C PRO A 313 -7.13 -16.76 -7.80
N HIS A 314 -6.37 -15.71 -8.10
CA HIS A 314 -5.12 -15.40 -7.40
C HIS A 314 -5.26 -14.33 -6.31
N SER A 315 -6.47 -13.80 -6.06
CA SER A 315 -6.71 -12.70 -5.12
C SER A 315 -8.00 -12.95 -4.36
N THR A 316 -7.90 -13.67 -3.24
CA THR A 316 -9.05 -14.02 -2.39
C THR A 316 -9.77 -12.76 -1.92
N GLY A 317 -11.09 -12.74 -2.05
CA GLY A 317 -11.94 -11.63 -1.64
C GLY A 317 -12.21 -10.57 -2.72
N MET A 318 -11.53 -10.65 -3.86
CA MET A 318 -11.85 -9.78 -5.02
C MET A 318 -13.03 -10.27 -5.84
N GLU A 319 -13.50 -11.50 -5.63
CA GLU A 319 -14.68 -12.00 -6.31
C GLU A 319 -15.92 -11.25 -5.87
N GLY A 320 -16.90 -11.12 -6.79
CA GLY A 320 -18.16 -10.49 -6.44
C GLY A 320 -19.09 -10.28 -7.64
N PRO A 321 -20.34 -9.80 -7.37
CA PRO A 321 -21.29 -9.47 -8.41
C PRO A 321 -20.83 -8.27 -9.24
N LEU A 322 -21.13 -8.33 -10.55
CA LEU A 322 -21.01 -7.24 -11.47
C LEU A 322 -22.43 -6.68 -11.72
N THR A 323 -22.72 -5.51 -11.15
CA THR A 323 -23.95 -4.78 -11.41
C THR A 323 -23.78 -3.84 -12.60
N HIS A 324 -24.74 -3.83 -13.52
CA HIS A 324 -24.65 -2.96 -14.68
C HIS A 324 -24.62 -1.48 -14.25
N TYR A 325 -23.66 -0.73 -14.79
CA TYR A 325 -23.52 0.70 -14.51
C TYR A 325 -23.99 1.55 -15.69
N GLN A 326 -23.36 1.43 -16.84
CA GLN A 326 -23.77 2.09 -18.10
C GLN A 326 -23.02 1.50 -19.30
N TYR A 327 -23.63 1.43 -20.46
CA TYR A 327 -23.02 0.83 -21.66
C TYR A 327 -22.46 -0.56 -21.34
N ASP A 328 -21.24 -0.85 -21.76
CA ASP A 328 -20.53 -2.10 -21.48
C ASP A 328 -19.67 -2.03 -20.20
N THR A 329 -20.00 -1.13 -19.28
CA THR A 329 -19.34 -0.98 -17.98
C THR A 329 -20.23 -1.50 -16.87
N PHE A 330 -19.63 -2.31 -16.00
CA PHE A 330 -20.27 -2.87 -14.82
C PHE A 330 -19.49 -2.41 -13.57
N ARG A 331 -20.17 -2.33 -12.43
CA ARG A 331 -19.54 -2.10 -11.13
C ARG A 331 -19.33 -3.45 -10.45
N MET A 332 -18.09 -3.76 -10.13
CA MET A 332 -17.72 -4.87 -9.27
C MET A 332 -17.92 -4.43 -7.81
N ASN A 333 -18.66 -5.24 -7.06
CA ASN A 333 -18.84 -5.09 -5.63
C ASN A 333 -18.18 -6.30 -4.96
N PRO A 334 -16.99 -6.16 -4.38
CA PRO A 334 -16.25 -7.27 -3.79
C PRO A 334 -17.02 -7.94 -2.65
N SER A 335 -16.73 -9.21 -2.40
CA SER A 335 -17.34 -9.97 -1.31
C SER A 335 -16.84 -9.52 0.08
N LEU A 336 -15.65 -8.94 0.14
CA LEU A 336 -15.06 -8.37 1.35
C LEU A 336 -15.17 -6.84 1.33
N ASP A 337 -15.64 -6.25 2.41
CA ASP A 337 -15.95 -4.83 2.56
C ASP A 337 -14.72 -3.91 2.58
N TRP A 338 -13.55 -4.47 2.83
CA TRP A 338 -12.27 -3.76 2.80
C TRP A 338 -11.59 -3.77 1.42
N VAL A 339 -12.14 -4.50 0.44
CA VAL A 339 -11.65 -4.48 -0.96
C VAL A 339 -12.33 -3.33 -1.71
N GLU A 340 -11.54 -2.52 -2.39
CA GLU A 340 -12.06 -1.37 -3.14
C GLU A 340 -12.95 -1.81 -4.32
N PRO A 341 -14.17 -1.26 -4.46
CA PRO A 341 -15.00 -1.49 -5.63
C PRO A 341 -14.38 -0.92 -6.91
N ALA A 342 -14.65 -1.56 -8.05
CA ALA A 342 -14.10 -1.12 -9.33
C ALA A 342 -15.16 -1.10 -10.44
N TYR A 343 -14.98 -0.19 -11.40
CA TYR A 343 -15.62 -0.27 -12.70
C TYR A 343 -14.89 -1.26 -13.58
N VAL A 344 -15.62 -2.19 -14.18
CA VAL A 344 -15.14 -3.21 -15.12
C VAL A 344 -15.76 -2.88 -16.49
N THR A 345 -14.93 -2.47 -17.43
CA THR A 345 -15.37 -2.06 -18.76
C THR A 345 -14.97 -3.09 -19.80
N PHE A 346 -15.96 -3.59 -20.51
CA PHE A 346 -15.77 -4.51 -21.62
C PHE A 346 -15.70 -3.72 -22.93
N SER A 347 -14.68 -3.97 -23.73
CA SER A 347 -14.58 -3.42 -25.08
C SER A 347 -15.06 -4.46 -26.08
N ILE A 348 -15.87 -4.01 -27.04
CA ILE A 348 -16.44 -4.87 -28.11
C ILE A 348 -15.63 -4.65 -29.38
N GLY A 349 -15.19 -5.75 -30.00
CA GLY A 349 -14.49 -5.72 -31.26
C GLY A 349 -15.42 -5.52 -32.46
N ALA A 350 -14.85 -5.32 -33.64
CA ALA A 350 -15.61 -5.19 -34.88
C ALA A 350 -16.40 -6.46 -35.27
N ASP A 351 -16.04 -7.59 -34.66
CA ASP A 351 -16.72 -8.88 -34.81
C ASP A 351 -17.94 -9.04 -33.87
N GLY A 352 -18.24 -7.99 -33.08
CA GLY A 352 -19.33 -7.99 -32.10
C GLY A 352 -19.05 -8.79 -30.84
N LYS A 353 -17.80 -9.19 -30.54
CA LYS A 353 -17.41 -9.95 -29.35
C LYS A 353 -16.58 -9.12 -28.42
N VAL A 354 -16.61 -9.50 -27.13
CA VAL A 354 -15.69 -8.91 -26.14
C VAL A 354 -14.25 -9.24 -26.53
N ASN A 355 -13.44 -8.22 -26.71
CA ASN A 355 -12.02 -8.37 -27.04
C ASN A 355 -11.08 -7.93 -25.90
N ARG A 356 -11.59 -7.19 -24.91
CA ARG A 356 -10.77 -6.65 -23.83
C ARG A 356 -11.62 -6.29 -22.60
N ILE A 357 -11.03 -6.43 -21.41
CA ILE A 357 -11.57 -5.90 -20.16
C ILE A 357 -10.52 -4.98 -19.53
N THR A 358 -10.93 -3.80 -19.10
CA THR A 358 -10.15 -2.86 -18.31
C THR A 358 -10.88 -2.53 -17.01
N MET A 359 -10.13 -2.11 -15.99
CA MET A 359 -10.68 -1.82 -14.69
C MET A 359 -10.23 -0.45 -14.18
N LYS A 360 -11.05 0.15 -13.32
CA LYS A 360 -10.75 1.42 -12.65
C LYS A 360 -11.44 1.44 -11.28
N PRO A 361 -10.78 1.90 -10.20
CA PRO A 361 -11.45 2.04 -8.90
C PRO A 361 -12.62 3.01 -8.98
N VAL A 362 -13.67 2.74 -8.19
CA VAL A 362 -14.83 3.64 -8.05
C VAL A 362 -14.46 4.87 -7.26
N SER A 363 -13.75 4.69 -6.15
CA SER A 363 -13.32 5.79 -5.30
C SER A 363 -12.09 6.50 -5.89
N PRO A 364 -12.09 7.84 -5.97
CA PRO A 364 -10.89 8.59 -6.33
C PRO A 364 -9.81 8.55 -5.24
N ARG A 365 -10.10 7.92 -4.10
CA ARG A 365 -9.20 7.73 -2.96
C ARG A 365 -8.72 6.30 -2.81
N ALA A 366 -9.08 5.41 -3.73
CA ALA A 366 -8.54 4.06 -3.71
C ALA A 366 -7.00 4.11 -3.65
N ASP A 367 -6.43 3.32 -2.78
CA ASP A 367 -4.98 3.20 -2.67
C ASP A 367 -4.41 2.68 -3.98
N PHE A 368 -3.26 3.21 -4.39
CA PHE A 368 -2.61 2.83 -5.65
C PHE A 368 -2.22 1.35 -5.70
N SER A 369 -2.05 0.71 -4.54
CA SER A 369 -1.71 -0.72 -4.43
C SER A 369 -2.81 -1.66 -4.94
N TRP A 370 -4.01 -1.16 -5.22
CA TRP A 370 -5.06 -1.96 -5.86
C TRP A 370 -4.80 -2.23 -7.34
N ASP A 371 -4.01 -1.42 -8.03
CA ASP A 371 -3.47 -1.63 -9.39
C ASP A 371 -4.50 -1.97 -10.50
N TYR A 372 -5.77 -1.62 -10.30
CA TYR A 372 -6.83 -1.92 -11.26
C TYR A 372 -6.55 -1.36 -12.67
N GLN A 373 -5.89 -0.20 -12.75
CA GLN A 373 -5.57 0.48 -14.00
C GLN A 373 -4.51 -0.24 -14.83
N ASP A 374 -3.72 -1.13 -14.22
CA ASP A 374 -2.64 -1.87 -14.87
C ASP A 374 -3.12 -3.18 -15.48
N LEU A 375 -4.36 -3.59 -15.17
CA LEU A 375 -4.96 -4.83 -15.63
C LEU A 375 -5.53 -4.67 -17.04
N LEU A 376 -5.12 -5.55 -17.95
CA LEU A 376 -5.61 -5.62 -19.32
C LEU A 376 -5.91 -7.06 -19.70
N PHE A 377 -7.14 -7.48 -19.48
CA PHE A 377 -7.55 -8.84 -19.81
C PHE A 377 -8.04 -8.96 -21.23
N THR A 378 -7.65 -10.03 -21.90
CA THR A 378 -8.15 -10.45 -23.23
C THR A 378 -8.76 -11.84 -23.12
N PRO A 379 -9.71 -12.22 -24.01
CA PRO A 379 -10.27 -13.57 -24.01
C PRO A 379 -9.18 -14.63 -23.97
N ALA A 380 -9.28 -15.56 -23.03
CA ALA A 380 -8.35 -16.67 -22.95
C ALA A 380 -8.48 -17.55 -24.21
N ALA A 381 -7.34 -18.02 -24.71
CA ALA A 381 -7.38 -18.99 -25.81
C ALA A 381 -8.17 -20.23 -25.36
N ALA A 382 -9.08 -20.71 -26.21
CA ALA A 382 -9.78 -21.96 -25.95
C ALA A 382 -8.74 -23.07 -25.68
N SER A 383 -8.80 -23.66 -24.47
CA SER A 383 -8.01 -24.87 -24.21
C SER A 383 -8.37 -25.93 -25.24
N LYS A 384 -7.38 -26.30 -26.06
CA LYS A 384 -7.52 -27.38 -27.04
C LYS A 384 -7.69 -28.72 -26.36
#